data_a6418a9a9958bb30f039fc0c7be6405d
#
_entry.id   a6418a9a9958bb30f039fc0c7be6405d
#
_cell.length_a   1.000
_cell.length_b   1.000
_cell.length_c   1.000
_cell.angle_alpha   90.00
_cell.angle_beta   90.00
_cell.angle_gamma   90.00
#
_symmetry.space_group_name_H-M   'P 1'
#
loop_
_entity.id
_entity.type
_entity.pdbx_description
1 polymer ?
#
loop_
_entity_poly.entity_id
_entity_poly.type
_entity_poly.pdbx_seq_one_letter_code
_entity_poly.pdbx_strand_id
1 'polypeptide(L)'
;ISSGSSMAFAILSIVLLYANVWYMERFHLLEDRLNPSNPVQRLSFIEVTNKKNRELLQEYAKYHVGIGGLTIANIRGQLYEVKRLLEYFKEEESICQVDENQLDDYFRKLEEKDTKDDTFNKRIVHYIKFYQFLNVRGYMKEIPFKPEYYLKKTYPEHHDRTVEEKVYMEILHKLYAFPLVPRLIFLHLWCTGLRISEVCTLKGDAYYWDGEDAWLKVYQIKMKADKMIPIPLVMYRIMRKYIEREHIRPKDYIFKGKDGGAYRGTTFRQEFQQYCDKNGIADGSYIFKTHDYRHTLATQFYDEDVSIQTIRDYLGHFSEEMTKQYVDFMPKRIEKASDTYFKKPENDLASTIKAKKRGERK
;
A
#
# COMPACT_ATOMS: atom_id res chain seq x y z
N ILE A 1 3.40 38.19 26.53
CA ILE A 1 3.95 38.23 25.13
C ILE A 1 3.64 36.96 24.34
N SER A 2 2.82 36.00 24.85
CA SER A 2 2.55 34.73 24.21
C SER A 2 1.23 34.64 23.36
N SER A 3 0.34 35.63 23.45
CA SER A 3 -0.94 35.62 22.72
C SER A 3 -0.84 36.12 21.27
N GLY A 4 0.13 36.99 20.97
CA GLY A 4 0.29 37.52 19.60
C GLY A 4 0.84 36.53 18.59
N SER A 5 1.68 35.58 19.01
CA SER A 5 2.25 34.56 18.08
C SER A 5 1.20 33.51 17.68
N SER A 6 0.32 33.11 18.59
CA SER A 6 -0.75 32.16 18.32
C SER A 6 -1.78 32.69 17.30
N MET A 7 -2.12 33.98 17.41
CA MET A 7 -3.07 34.63 16.50
C MET A 7 -2.49 34.85 15.09
N ALA A 8 -1.20 35.23 15.00
CA ALA A 8 -0.50 35.37 13.74
C ALA A 8 -0.35 33.99 13.01
N PHE A 9 -0.07 32.92 13.74
CA PHE A 9 -0.04 31.55 13.19
C PHE A 9 -1.42 31.12 12.69
N ALA A 10 -2.50 31.42 13.45
CA ALA A 10 -3.86 31.09 13.02
C ALA A 10 -4.26 31.85 11.72
N ILE A 11 -3.90 33.13 11.63
CA ILE A 11 -4.17 33.97 10.45
C ILE A 11 -3.36 33.48 9.23
N LEU A 12 -2.08 33.15 9.40
CA LEU A 12 -1.25 32.60 8.33
C LEU A 12 -1.78 31.26 7.82
N SER A 13 -2.22 30.39 8.73
CA SER A 13 -2.87 29.11 8.38
C SER A 13 -4.17 29.33 7.59
N ILE A 14 -4.97 30.34 7.94
CA ILE A 14 -6.21 30.66 7.24
C ILE A 14 -5.91 31.18 5.82
N VAL A 15 -4.96 32.10 5.66
CA VAL A 15 -4.57 32.64 4.34
C VAL A 15 -4.02 31.54 3.43
N LEU A 16 -3.23 30.62 3.96
CA LEU A 16 -2.71 29.47 3.19
C LEU A 16 -3.81 28.57 2.65
N LEU A 17 -4.93 28.43 3.37
CA LEU A 17 -6.06 27.58 2.95
C LEU A 17 -6.87 28.16 1.77
N TYR A 18 -6.71 29.45 1.43
CA TYR A 18 -7.31 30.06 0.25
C TYR A 18 -6.39 30.06 -0.98
N ALA A 19 -5.13 29.63 -0.83
CA ALA A 19 -4.21 29.52 -1.93
C ALA A 19 -4.57 28.33 -2.84
N ASN A 20 -4.30 28.45 -4.13
CA ASN A 20 -4.56 27.38 -5.10
C ASN A 20 -3.57 26.22 -5.00
N VAL A 21 -2.49 26.36 -4.23
CA VAL A 21 -1.50 25.31 -3.94
C VAL A 21 -1.17 25.34 -2.45
N TRP A 22 -1.33 24.18 -1.81
CA TRP A 22 -1.00 24.01 -0.40
C TRP A 22 0.26 23.17 -0.28
N TYR A 23 1.32 23.75 0.30
CA TYR A 23 2.56 23.04 0.60
C TYR A 23 2.46 22.39 1.98
N MET A 24 2.57 21.08 2.03
CA MET A 24 2.29 20.29 3.25
C MET A 24 3.27 20.55 4.39
N GLU A 25 4.49 20.97 4.10
CA GLU A 25 5.49 21.39 5.11
C GLU A 25 5.02 22.55 6.01
N ARG A 26 4.02 23.32 5.54
CA ARG A 26 3.45 24.46 6.28
C ARG A 26 2.32 24.04 7.24
N PHE A 27 1.94 22.77 7.26
CA PHE A 27 0.85 22.22 8.06
C PHE A 27 1.40 21.30 9.15
N HIS A 28 1.96 21.86 10.22
CA HIS A 28 2.57 21.11 11.33
C HIS A 28 1.65 20.06 11.98
N LEU A 29 0.34 20.27 11.93
CA LEU A 29 -0.67 19.34 12.48
C LEU A 29 -0.78 18.01 11.73
N LEU A 30 -0.04 17.81 10.64
CA LEU A 30 -0.18 16.68 9.74
C LEU A 30 1.03 15.73 9.73
N GLU A 31 2.03 15.95 10.57
CA GLU A 31 3.27 15.15 10.57
C GLU A 31 2.99 13.64 10.76
N ASP A 32 2.04 13.29 11.63
CA ASP A 32 1.61 11.91 11.87
C ASP A 32 0.80 11.29 10.72
N ARG A 33 0.40 12.09 9.73
CA ARG A 33 -0.41 11.69 8.57
C ARG A 33 0.39 11.64 7.28
N LEU A 34 1.68 11.97 7.33
CA LEU A 34 2.60 11.89 6.21
C LEU A 34 3.33 10.55 6.20
N ASN A 35 3.57 10.02 5.01
CA ASN A 35 4.47 8.90 4.84
C ASN A 35 5.88 9.44 4.51
N PRO A 36 6.86 9.36 5.42
CA PRO A 36 8.19 9.93 5.18
C PRO A 36 8.91 9.33 3.96
N SER A 37 8.63 8.07 3.61
CA SER A 37 9.23 7.41 2.43
C SER A 37 8.53 7.74 1.10
N ASN A 38 7.37 8.42 1.17
CA ASN A 38 6.64 8.90 -0.01
C ASN A 38 5.83 10.15 0.36
N PRO A 39 6.50 11.25 0.71
CA PRO A 39 5.83 12.45 1.18
C PRO A 39 5.03 13.11 0.06
N VAL A 40 3.80 13.49 0.39
CA VAL A 40 3.02 14.39 -0.47
C VAL A 40 3.47 15.80 -0.17
N GLN A 41 4.17 16.41 -1.09
CA GLN A 41 4.74 17.77 -0.89
C GLN A 41 3.68 18.87 -1.01
N ARG A 42 2.70 18.69 -1.90
CA ARG A 42 1.66 19.71 -2.16
C ARG A 42 0.32 19.11 -2.56
N LEU A 43 -0.74 19.84 -2.26
CA LEU A 43 -2.07 19.69 -2.86
C LEU A 43 -2.29 20.89 -3.80
N SER A 44 -2.62 20.64 -5.06
CA SER A 44 -2.88 21.67 -6.07
C SER A 44 -4.37 21.68 -6.42
N PHE A 45 -4.93 22.84 -6.64
CA PHE A 45 -6.31 23.08 -7.06
C PHE A 45 -6.38 23.83 -8.39
N ILE A 46 -5.21 24.14 -8.99
CA ILE A 46 -5.11 24.94 -10.21
C ILE A 46 -5.81 24.26 -11.40
N GLU A 47 -5.82 22.93 -11.40
CA GLU A 47 -6.40 22.12 -12.48
C GLU A 47 -7.92 22.24 -12.57
N VAL A 48 -8.60 22.77 -11.56
CA VAL A 48 -10.03 23.07 -11.59
C VAL A 48 -10.20 24.52 -12.07
N THR A 49 -10.59 24.70 -13.32
CA THR A 49 -10.65 26.02 -13.97
C THR A 49 -11.85 26.84 -13.48
N ASN A 50 -13.00 26.20 -13.24
CA ASN A 50 -14.17 26.85 -12.68
C ASN A 50 -13.91 27.29 -11.21
N LYS A 51 -14.03 28.60 -10.96
CA LYS A 51 -13.71 29.19 -9.66
C LYS A 51 -14.61 28.67 -8.54
N LYS A 52 -15.93 28.59 -8.75
CA LYS A 52 -16.88 28.09 -7.74
C LYS A 52 -16.58 26.65 -7.37
N ASN A 53 -16.37 25.80 -8.35
CA ASN A 53 -16.03 24.39 -8.14
C ASN A 53 -14.68 24.22 -7.44
N ARG A 54 -13.70 25.05 -7.75
CA ARG A 54 -12.39 25.06 -7.07
C ARG A 54 -12.53 25.44 -5.60
N GLU A 55 -13.33 26.44 -5.25
CA GLU A 55 -13.59 26.83 -3.89
C GLU A 55 -14.29 25.72 -3.10
N LEU A 56 -15.28 25.05 -3.68
CA LEU A 56 -15.93 23.86 -3.06
C LEU A 56 -14.94 22.72 -2.81
N LEU A 57 -14.03 22.47 -3.74
CA LEU A 57 -12.99 21.47 -3.58
C LEU A 57 -11.97 21.84 -2.48
N GLN A 58 -11.64 23.13 -2.35
CA GLN A 58 -10.79 23.62 -1.27
C GLN A 58 -11.48 23.46 0.09
N GLU A 59 -12.78 23.74 0.21
CA GLU A 59 -13.55 23.50 1.43
C GLU A 59 -13.59 22.01 1.80
N TYR A 60 -13.77 21.12 0.82
CA TYR A 60 -13.69 19.68 1.01
C TYR A 60 -12.32 19.24 1.50
N ALA A 61 -11.26 19.77 0.90
CA ALA A 61 -9.89 19.50 1.32
C ALA A 61 -9.60 20.02 2.73
N LYS A 62 -10.05 21.24 3.10
CA LYS A 62 -9.95 21.79 4.46
C LYS A 62 -10.56 20.88 5.50
N TYR A 63 -11.78 20.36 5.21
CA TYR A 63 -12.46 19.42 6.08
C TYR A 63 -11.60 18.19 6.34
N HIS A 64 -11.09 17.53 5.28
CA HIS A 64 -10.28 16.32 5.42
C HIS A 64 -8.92 16.56 6.07
N VAL A 65 -8.30 17.69 5.78
CA VAL A 65 -7.02 18.08 6.39
C VAL A 65 -7.20 18.41 7.88
N GLY A 66 -8.28 19.12 8.25
CA GLY A 66 -8.50 19.58 9.61
C GLY A 66 -9.05 18.53 10.57
N ILE A 67 -10.03 17.74 10.14
CA ILE A 67 -10.81 16.86 11.04
C ILE A 67 -10.55 15.39 10.77
N GLY A 68 -10.21 15.01 9.55
CA GLY A 68 -10.17 13.60 9.13
C GLY A 68 -8.95 12.83 9.64
N GLY A 69 -9.13 11.54 9.94
CA GLY A 69 -8.06 10.58 10.21
C GLY A 69 -7.33 10.08 8.95
N LEU A 70 -7.63 10.64 7.77
CA LEU A 70 -7.06 10.21 6.51
C LEU A 70 -5.61 10.66 6.35
N THR A 71 -4.79 9.82 5.74
CA THR A 71 -3.44 10.22 5.32
C THR A 71 -3.51 11.25 4.19
N ILE A 72 -2.51 12.12 4.09
CA ILE A 72 -2.46 13.13 3.02
C ILE A 72 -2.41 12.50 1.63
N ALA A 73 -1.81 11.32 1.50
CA ALA A 73 -1.82 10.55 0.27
C ALA A 73 -3.25 10.12 -0.16
N ASN A 74 -4.07 9.70 0.81
CA ASN A 74 -5.48 9.35 0.54
C ASN A 74 -6.29 10.60 0.17
N ILE A 75 -6.09 11.72 0.89
CA ILE A 75 -6.74 13.00 0.54
C ILE A 75 -6.37 13.39 -0.88
N ARG A 76 -5.09 13.37 -1.24
CA ARG A 76 -4.64 13.67 -2.60
C ARG A 76 -5.31 12.78 -3.64
N GLY A 77 -5.44 11.47 -3.35
CA GLY A 77 -6.11 10.52 -4.24
C GLY A 77 -7.59 10.85 -4.45
N GLN A 78 -8.32 11.17 -3.38
CA GLN A 78 -9.72 11.60 -3.47
C GLN A 78 -9.86 12.91 -4.25
N LEU A 79 -9.04 13.92 -3.92
CA LEU A 79 -9.05 15.20 -4.63
C LEU A 79 -8.73 15.04 -6.13
N TYR A 80 -7.85 14.11 -6.47
CA TYR A 80 -7.49 13.85 -7.87
C TYR A 80 -8.72 13.38 -8.70
N GLU A 81 -9.51 12.45 -8.17
CA GLU A 81 -10.71 11.98 -8.88
C GLU A 81 -11.79 13.05 -8.89
N VAL A 82 -12.02 13.76 -7.78
CA VAL A 82 -13.00 14.85 -7.73
C VAL A 82 -12.63 15.98 -8.69
N LYS A 83 -11.36 16.35 -8.84
CA LYS A 83 -10.92 17.33 -9.84
C LYS A 83 -11.34 16.96 -11.26
N ARG A 84 -11.23 15.68 -11.61
CA ARG A 84 -11.63 15.20 -12.96
C ARG A 84 -13.13 15.37 -13.20
N LEU A 85 -13.94 15.12 -12.18
CA LEU A 85 -15.38 15.39 -12.23
C LEU A 85 -15.64 16.88 -12.41
N LEU A 86 -15.03 17.72 -11.58
CA LEU A 86 -15.23 19.16 -11.61
C LEU A 86 -14.76 19.81 -12.92
N GLU A 87 -13.66 19.34 -13.49
CA GLU A 87 -13.15 19.84 -14.77
C GLU A 87 -13.99 19.36 -15.95
N TYR A 88 -14.63 18.19 -15.86
CA TYR A 88 -15.58 17.74 -16.87
C TYR A 88 -16.79 18.67 -16.93
N PHE A 89 -17.30 19.12 -15.78
CA PHE A 89 -18.43 20.05 -15.66
C PHE A 89 -18.00 21.51 -15.47
N LYS A 90 -16.86 21.92 -16.04
CA LYS A 90 -16.34 23.28 -15.87
C LYS A 90 -17.21 24.37 -16.50
N GLU A 91 -17.98 24.04 -17.51
CA GLU A 91 -18.87 24.97 -18.21
C GLU A 91 -20.19 25.21 -17.43
N GLU A 92 -20.52 24.34 -16.48
CA GLU A 92 -21.67 24.55 -15.61
C GLU A 92 -21.35 25.65 -14.58
N GLU A 93 -22.36 26.37 -14.13
CA GLU A 93 -22.15 27.41 -13.12
C GLU A 93 -21.53 26.88 -11.83
N SER A 94 -21.97 25.69 -11.40
CA SER A 94 -21.42 24.94 -10.28
C SER A 94 -21.80 23.47 -10.42
N ILE A 95 -20.94 22.61 -9.85
CA ILE A 95 -21.20 21.16 -9.72
C ILE A 95 -22.51 20.87 -8.96
N CYS A 96 -22.95 21.80 -8.11
CA CYS A 96 -24.21 21.67 -7.36
C CYS A 96 -25.47 21.81 -8.23
N GLN A 97 -25.33 22.22 -9.49
CA GLN A 97 -26.45 22.36 -10.46
C GLN A 97 -26.49 21.20 -11.45
N VAL A 98 -25.47 20.34 -11.44
CA VAL A 98 -25.43 19.15 -12.31
C VAL A 98 -26.52 18.17 -11.86
N ASP A 99 -27.36 17.74 -12.79
CA ASP A 99 -28.45 16.81 -12.55
C ASP A 99 -28.04 15.33 -12.75
N GLU A 100 -28.95 14.41 -12.44
CA GLU A 100 -28.74 12.97 -12.56
C GLU A 100 -28.43 12.57 -14.01
N ASN A 101 -29.14 13.11 -15.02
CA ASN A 101 -28.89 12.73 -16.41
C ASN A 101 -27.47 13.11 -16.89
N GLN A 102 -27.01 14.30 -16.50
CA GLN A 102 -25.66 14.75 -16.82
C GLN A 102 -24.58 13.85 -16.16
N LEU A 103 -24.83 13.40 -14.92
CA LEU A 103 -23.94 12.45 -14.23
C LEU A 103 -23.97 11.07 -14.88
N ASP A 104 -25.14 10.58 -15.29
CA ASP A 104 -25.29 9.33 -16.02
C ASP A 104 -24.45 9.31 -17.30
N ASP A 105 -24.51 10.39 -18.07
CA ASP A 105 -23.69 10.54 -19.28
C ASP A 105 -22.20 10.57 -18.96
N TYR A 106 -21.81 11.21 -17.87
CA TYR A 106 -20.41 11.20 -17.43
C TYR A 106 -19.96 9.81 -16.98
N PHE A 107 -20.76 9.10 -16.20
CA PHE A 107 -20.42 7.77 -15.72
C PHE A 107 -20.35 6.76 -16.87
N ARG A 108 -21.24 6.86 -17.84
CA ARG A 108 -21.20 6.05 -19.08
C ARG A 108 -19.89 6.27 -19.85
N LYS A 109 -19.45 7.52 -20.02
CA LYS A 109 -18.15 7.84 -20.63
C LYS A 109 -16.93 7.34 -19.81
N LEU A 110 -17.07 7.20 -18.48
CA LEU A 110 -16.03 6.59 -17.67
C LEU A 110 -15.94 5.07 -17.87
N GLU A 111 -17.08 4.42 -18.11
CA GLU A 111 -17.15 2.98 -18.41
C GLU A 111 -16.50 2.65 -19.75
N GLU A 112 -16.72 3.47 -20.78
CA GLU A 112 -16.16 3.28 -22.11
C GLU A 112 -14.62 3.28 -22.14
N LYS A 113 -13.95 3.75 -21.08
CA LYS A 113 -12.49 3.89 -20.99
C LYS A 113 -11.74 2.63 -20.55
N ASP A 114 -12.31 1.45 -20.72
CA ASP A 114 -11.66 0.14 -20.35
C ASP A 114 -10.99 0.19 -18.96
N THR A 115 -11.71 0.72 -17.99
CA THR A 115 -11.22 0.83 -16.62
C THR A 115 -11.68 -0.39 -15.82
N LYS A 116 -10.78 -1.04 -15.07
CA LYS A 116 -11.16 -2.13 -14.17
C LYS A 116 -12.30 -1.70 -13.23
N ASP A 117 -13.29 -2.57 -13.05
CA ASP A 117 -14.48 -2.32 -12.23
C ASP A 117 -14.15 -1.81 -10.83
N ASP A 118 -13.11 -2.36 -10.20
CA ASP A 118 -12.65 -1.92 -8.88
C ASP A 118 -12.15 -0.45 -8.87
N THR A 119 -11.54 -0.01 -9.97
CA THR A 119 -11.11 1.38 -10.13
C THR A 119 -12.30 2.29 -10.41
N PHE A 120 -13.26 1.84 -11.21
CA PHE A 120 -14.52 2.56 -11.44
C PHE A 120 -15.29 2.73 -10.12
N ASN A 121 -15.49 1.66 -9.36
CA ASN A 121 -16.14 1.69 -8.06
C ASN A 121 -15.48 2.67 -7.09
N LYS A 122 -14.15 2.70 -7.03
CA LYS A 122 -13.39 3.67 -6.21
C LYS A 122 -13.68 5.12 -6.60
N ARG A 123 -13.84 5.41 -7.89
CA ARG A 123 -14.22 6.76 -8.37
C ARG A 123 -15.61 7.14 -7.90
N ILE A 124 -16.61 6.26 -8.12
CA ILE A 124 -17.98 6.48 -7.66
C ILE A 124 -18.01 6.75 -6.15
N VAL A 125 -17.28 5.98 -5.36
CA VAL A 125 -17.16 6.19 -3.90
C VAL A 125 -16.52 7.55 -3.56
N HIS A 126 -15.57 8.03 -4.33
CA HIS A 126 -14.99 9.36 -4.09
C HIS A 126 -15.97 10.48 -4.45
N TYR A 127 -16.75 10.32 -5.53
CA TYR A 127 -17.74 11.30 -5.94
C TYR A 127 -18.88 11.39 -4.94
N ILE A 128 -19.45 10.28 -4.50
CA ILE A 128 -20.53 10.31 -3.51
C ILE A 128 -20.10 10.95 -2.19
N LYS A 129 -18.86 10.70 -1.73
CA LYS A 129 -18.30 11.34 -0.52
C LYS A 129 -18.20 12.86 -0.67
N PHE A 130 -17.83 13.34 -1.86
CA PHE A 130 -17.77 14.77 -2.14
C PHE A 130 -19.18 15.37 -2.16
N TYR A 131 -20.14 14.75 -2.84
CA TYR A 131 -21.53 15.20 -2.84
C TYR A 131 -22.19 15.16 -1.45
N GLN A 132 -21.90 14.13 -0.66
CA GLN A 132 -22.35 14.06 0.74
C GLN A 132 -21.79 15.23 1.56
N PHE A 133 -20.52 15.58 1.36
CA PHE A 133 -19.95 16.77 2.00
C PHE A 133 -20.67 18.06 1.59
N LEU A 134 -20.94 18.25 0.30
CA LEU A 134 -21.66 19.41 -0.20
C LEU A 134 -23.08 19.51 0.37
N ASN A 135 -23.78 18.39 0.44
CA ASN A 135 -25.13 18.33 1.03
C ASN A 135 -25.12 18.65 2.53
N VAL A 136 -24.26 18.02 3.31
CA VAL A 136 -24.12 18.25 4.77
C VAL A 136 -23.73 19.71 5.08
N ARG A 137 -22.94 20.33 4.20
CA ARG A 137 -22.54 21.75 4.33
C ARG A 137 -23.59 22.73 3.81
N GLY A 138 -24.70 22.25 3.26
CA GLY A 138 -25.81 23.06 2.77
C GLY A 138 -25.55 23.72 1.41
N TYR A 139 -24.52 23.31 0.66
CA TYR A 139 -24.26 23.80 -0.69
C TYR A 139 -25.29 23.26 -1.70
N MET A 140 -25.93 22.14 -1.38
CA MET A 140 -26.99 21.53 -2.17
C MET A 140 -28.03 20.85 -1.27
N LYS A 141 -29.29 20.74 -1.77
CA LYS A 141 -30.39 20.14 -1.00
C LYS A 141 -30.40 18.61 -1.10
N GLU A 142 -30.20 18.09 -2.30
CA GLU A 142 -30.28 16.66 -2.59
C GLU A 142 -29.07 16.22 -3.39
N ILE A 143 -28.64 14.98 -3.16
CA ILE A 143 -27.55 14.37 -3.92
C ILE A 143 -28.15 13.82 -5.22
N PRO A 144 -27.62 14.20 -6.42
CA PRO A 144 -28.24 13.89 -7.70
C PRO A 144 -28.09 12.43 -8.16
N PHE A 145 -27.46 11.55 -7.38
CA PHE A 145 -27.33 10.13 -7.72
C PHE A 145 -27.18 9.23 -6.48
N LYS A 146 -27.51 7.96 -6.68
CA LYS A 146 -27.32 6.91 -5.66
C LYS A 146 -26.23 5.96 -6.12
N PRO A 147 -25.13 5.79 -5.34
CA PRO A 147 -23.99 4.97 -5.77
C PRO A 147 -24.35 3.50 -6.04
N GLU A 148 -25.40 2.97 -5.37
CA GLU A 148 -25.85 1.58 -5.51
C GLU A 148 -26.23 1.21 -6.95
N TYR A 149 -26.66 2.20 -7.76
CA TYR A 149 -27.03 1.97 -9.16
C TYR A 149 -25.85 1.89 -10.12
N TYR A 150 -24.66 2.35 -9.68
CA TYR A 150 -23.45 2.43 -10.52
C TYR A 150 -22.36 1.47 -10.09
N LEU A 151 -22.37 1.03 -8.81
CA LEU A 151 -21.34 0.12 -8.31
C LEU A 151 -21.43 -1.24 -8.98
N LYS A 152 -20.34 -1.64 -9.61
CA LYS A 152 -20.20 -2.94 -10.27
C LYS A 152 -19.83 -4.02 -9.27
N LYS A 153 -20.34 -5.23 -9.50
CA LYS A 153 -19.95 -6.39 -8.72
C LYS A 153 -18.53 -6.79 -9.08
N THR A 154 -17.63 -6.69 -8.13
CA THR A 154 -16.24 -7.09 -8.31
C THR A 154 -15.98 -8.43 -7.63
N TYR A 155 -15.22 -9.28 -8.30
CA TYR A 155 -14.72 -10.52 -7.72
C TYR A 155 -13.22 -10.37 -7.49
N PRO A 156 -12.70 -10.79 -6.32
CA PRO A 156 -11.26 -10.82 -6.10
C PRO A 156 -10.61 -11.73 -7.13
N GLU A 157 -9.86 -11.17 -8.06
CA GLU A 157 -8.99 -11.94 -8.92
C GLU A 157 -7.72 -12.28 -8.14
N HIS A 158 -7.49 -13.56 -7.97
CA HIS A 158 -6.26 -14.04 -7.35
C HIS A 158 -5.20 -14.21 -8.45
N HIS A 159 -4.15 -13.42 -8.38
CA HIS A 159 -3.00 -13.54 -9.27
C HIS A 159 -1.83 -14.08 -8.47
N ASP A 160 -1.19 -15.14 -8.97
CA ASP A 160 0.12 -15.57 -8.47
C ASP A 160 1.11 -14.41 -8.60
N ARG A 161 1.61 -13.95 -7.47
CA ARG A 161 2.61 -12.88 -7.37
C ARG A 161 3.90 -13.36 -6.72
N THR A 162 4.04 -14.66 -6.54
CA THR A 162 5.26 -15.21 -5.99
C THR A 162 6.41 -15.01 -6.96
N VAL A 163 7.56 -14.60 -6.45
CA VAL A 163 8.78 -14.52 -7.23
C VAL A 163 9.35 -15.93 -7.36
N GLU A 164 9.60 -16.38 -8.58
CA GLU A 164 10.20 -17.69 -8.83
C GLU A 164 11.54 -17.82 -8.09
N GLU A 165 11.78 -18.99 -7.52
CA GLU A 165 13.00 -19.26 -6.74
C GLU A 165 14.28 -18.99 -7.54
N LYS A 166 14.33 -19.39 -8.79
CA LYS A 166 15.48 -19.13 -9.66
C LYS A 166 15.78 -17.63 -9.79
N VAL A 167 14.75 -16.77 -9.82
CA VAL A 167 14.92 -15.31 -9.98
C VAL A 167 15.45 -14.68 -8.71
N TYR A 168 14.86 -14.97 -7.55
CA TYR A 168 15.39 -14.38 -6.31
C TYR A 168 16.74 -14.93 -5.92
N MET A 169 17.04 -16.20 -6.21
CA MET A 169 18.38 -16.76 -6.02
C MET A 169 19.40 -16.11 -6.93
N GLU A 170 19.06 -15.84 -8.20
CA GLU A 170 19.92 -15.10 -9.10
C GLU A 170 20.22 -13.68 -8.59
N ILE A 171 19.19 -12.96 -8.07
CA ILE A 171 19.38 -11.66 -7.46
C ILE A 171 20.33 -11.76 -6.25
N LEU A 172 20.13 -12.74 -5.35
CA LEU A 172 20.98 -12.93 -4.19
C LEU A 172 22.43 -13.20 -4.57
N HIS A 173 22.69 -14.05 -5.57
CA HIS A 173 24.04 -14.33 -6.06
C HIS A 173 24.72 -13.10 -6.68
N LYS A 174 23.97 -12.27 -7.37
CA LYS A 174 24.47 -11.02 -8.01
C LYS A 174 24.39 -9.79 -7.11
N LEU A 175 23.89 -9.93 -5.86
CA LEU A 175 23.60 -8.81 -4.97
C LEU A 175 24.83 -7.97 -4.62
N TYR A 176 26.03 -8.57 -4.67
CA TYR A 176 27.30 -7.86 -4.46
C TYR A 176 27.54 -6.74 -5.48
N ALA A 177 26.99 -6.84 -6.69
CA ALA A 177 27.10 -5.83 -7.74
C ALA A 177 26.16 -4.63 -7.53
N PHE A 178 25.20 -4.73 -6.59
CA PHE A 178 24.26 -3.66 -6.27
C PHE A 178 24.89 -2.71 -5.24
N PRO A 179 24.60 -1.41 -5.27
CA PRO A 179 25.03 -0.47 -4.23
C PRO A 179 24.53 -0.89 -2.85
N LEU A 180 25.27 -0.52 -1.82
CA LEU A 180 25.06 -1.03 -0.47
C LEU A 180 23.66 -0.72 0.09
N VAL A 181 23.16 0.52 -0.07
CA VAL A 181 21.85 0.89 0.48
C VAL A 181 20.70 0.14 -0.21
N PRO A 182 20.56 0.11 -1.54
CA PRO A 182 19.58 -0.75 -2.21
C PRO A 182 19.72 -2.24 -1.85
N ARG A 183 20.93 -2.74 -1.69
CA ARG A 183 21.19 -4.11 -1.25
C ARG A 183 20.59 -4.39 0.12
N LEU A 184 20.84 -3.53 1.10
CA LEU A 184 20.33 -3.68 2.46
C LEU A 184 18.80 -3.56 2.50
N ILE A 185 18.21 -2.61 1.75
CA ILE A 185 16.76 -2.48 1.63
C ILE A 185 16.14 -3.77 1.05
N PHE A 186 16.74 -4.31 -0.02
CA PHE A 186 16.26 -5.56 -0.63
C PHE A 186 16.31 -6.73 0.35
N LEU A 187 17.40 -6.89 1.10
CA LEU A 187 17.50 -7.95 2.11
C LEU A 187 16.39 -7.88 3.15
N HIS A 188 15.94 -6.68 3.55
CA HIS A 188 14.79 -6.55 4.44
C HIS A 188 13.50 -7.03 3.77
N LEU A 189 13.26 -6.64 2.51
CA LEU A 189 12.06 -7.08 1.78
C LEU A 189 12.04 -8.60 1.65
N TRP A 190 13.18 -9.20 1.33
CA TRP A 190 13.31 -10.64 1.11
C TRP A 190 13.13 -11.46 2.40
N CYS A 191 13.81 -11.09 3.50
CA CYS A 191 13.79 -11.91 4.72
C CYS A 191 12.68 -11.56 5.72
N THR A 192 12.02 -10.40 5.58
CA THR A 192 10.97 -9.98 6.54
C THR A 192 9.60 -9.74 5.91
N GLY A 193 9.51 -9.66 4.58
CA GLY A 193 8.27 -9.31 3.89
C GLY A 193 7.68 -7.95 4.26
N LEU A 194 8.45 -7.03 4.84
CA LEU A 194 8.01 -5.69 5.20
C LEU A 194 7.58 -4.89 3.96
N ARG A 195 6.68 -3.94 4.14
CA ARG A 195 6.37 -2.97 3.08
C ARG A 195 7.56 -2.06 2.86
N ILE A 196 7.81 -1.67 1.61
CA ILE A 196 8.93 -0.77 1.27
C ILE A 196 8.93 0.52 2.11
N SER A 197 7.76 1.07 2.42
CA SER A 197 7.65 2.25 3.28
C SER A 197 8.12 1.98 4.71
N GLU A 198 7.84 0.79 5.24
CA GLU A 198 8.27 0.37 6.58
C GLU A 198 9.80 0.21 6.63
N VAL A 199 10.39 -0.43 5.61
CA VAL A 199 11.85 -0.56 5.50
C VAL A 199 12.54 0.80 5.38
N CYS A 200 12.06 1.66 4.48
CA CYS A 200 12.66 2.97 4.24
C CYS A 200 12.57 3.92 5.45
N THR A 201 11.68 3.65 6.41
CA THR A 201 11.49 4.49 7.61
C THR A 201 12.08 3.88 8.89
N LEU A 202 12.85 2.78 8.78
CA LEU A 202 13.57 2.21 9.92
C LEU A 202 14.53 3.22 10.52
N LYS A 203 14.58 3.24 11.86
CA LYS A 203 15.45 4.14 12.65
C LYS A 203 16.63 3.39 13.25
N GLY A 204 17.65 4.13 13.67
CA GLY A 204 18.89 3.56 14.19
C GLY A 204 18.74 2.67 15.44
N ASP A 205 17.65 2.85 16.21
CA ASP A 205 17.27 2.03 17.37
C ASP A 205 16.32 0.86 17.04
N ALA A 206 16.09 0.57 15.76
CA ALA A 206 15.13 -0.45 15.35
C ALA A 206 15.56 -1.89 15.68
N TYR A 207 16.85 -2.16 15.83
CA TYR A 207 17.37 -3.52 16.02
C TYR A 207 17.67 -3.82 17.48
N TYR A 208 17.09 -4.89 17.98
CA TYR A 208 17.23 -5.35 19.33
C TYR A 208 17.66 -6.82 19.38
N TRP A 209 18.49 -7.19 20.36
CA TRP A 209 18.87 -8.56 20.66
C TRP A 209 18.71 -8.77 22.16
N ASP A 210 17.94 -9.80 22.54
CA ASP A 210 17.64 -10.12 23.95
C ASP A 210 18.65 -11.10 24.59
N GLY A 211 19.65 -11.54 23.82
CA GLY A 211 20.64 -12.52 24.23
C GLY A 211 20.46 -13.88 23.55
N GLU A 212 19.26 -14.15 23.05
CA GLU A 212 18.89 -15.38 22.34
C GLU A 212 18.41 -15.04 20.92
N ASP A 213 17.38 -14.20 20.80
CA ASP A 213 16.76 -13.85 19.54
C ASP A 213 17.04 -12.40 19.11
N ALA A 214 17.03 -12.20 17.80
CA ALA A 214 17.17 -10.88 17.20
C ALA A 214 15.81 -10.37 16.72
N TRP A 215 15.51 -9.10 17.03
CA TRP A 215 14.23 -8.47 16.79
C TRP A 215 14.39 -7.18 16.02
N LEU A 216 13.37 -6.87 15.21
CA LEU A 216 13.25 -5.62 14.46
C LEU A 216 11.98 -4.89 14.91
N LYS A 217 12.13 -3.68 15.44
CA LYS A 217 11.06 -2.76 15.74
C LYS A 217 10.68 -1.98 14.48
N VAL A 218 9.42 -2.08 14.08
CA VAL A 218 8.88 -1.47 12.85
C VAL A 218 7.69 -0.61 13.19
N TYR A 219 7.70 0.65 12.80
CA TYR A 219 6.50 1.47 12.84
C TYR A 219 5.67 1.23 11.57
N GLN A 220 4.49 0.67 11.75
CA GLN A 220 3.55 0.41 10.66
C GLN A 220 2.74 1.67 10.36
N ILE A 221 3.15 2.43 9.35
CA ILE A 221 2.55 3.72 8.97
C ILE A 221 1.04 3.60 8.72
N LYS A 222 0.62 2.50 8.05
CA LYS A 222 -0.80 2.27 7.74
C LYS A 222 -1.64 1.96 8.98
N MET A 223 -1.05 1.28 9.97
CA MET A 223 -1.71 0.85 11.21
C MET A 223 -1.51 1.84 12.35
N LYS A 224 -0.61 2.81 12.18
CA LYS A 224 -0.19 3.78 13.21
C LYS A 224 0.25 3.12 14.52
N ALA A 225 0.95 2.01 14.43
CA ALA A 225 1.39 1.20 15.58
C ALA A 225 2.81 0.67 15.39
N ASP A 226 3.53 0.56 16.49
CA ASP A 226 4.80 -0.16 16.56
C ASP A 226 4.56 -1.68 16.55
N LYS A 227 5.47 -2.40 15.93
CA LYS A 227 5.49 -3.85 15.87
C LYS A 227 6.91 -4.37 16.04
N MET A 228 7.06 -5.47 16.77
CA MET A 228 8.28 -6.26 16.88
C MET A 228 8.15 -7.51 16.01
N ILE A 229 9.14 -7.77 15.18
CA ILE A 229 9.22 -9.00 14.38
C ILE A 229 10.57 -9.67 14.59
N PRO A 230 10.62 -11.02 14.68
CA PRO A 230 11.88 -11.74 14.73
C PRO A 230 12.60 -11.63 13.39
N ILE A 231 13.93 -11.54 13.44
CA ILE A 231 14.79 -11.49 12.26
C ILE A 231 15.97 -12.45 12.41
N PRO A 232 16.55 -12.92 11.30
CA PRO A 232 17.77 -13.71 11.37
C PRO A 232 18.91 -12.96 12.07
N LEU A 233 19.64 -13.63 12.98
CA LEU A 233 20.75 -13.04 13.69
C LEU A 233 21.85 -12.48 12.77
N VAL A 234 22.03 -13.08 11.60
CA VAL A 234 22.94 -12.56 10.56
C VAL A 234 22.52 -11.18 10.10
N MET A 235 21.22 -10.98 9.87
CA MET A 235 20.66 -9.67 9.46
C MET A 235 20.89 -8.62 10.55
N TYR A 236 20.63 -8.96 11.81
CA TYR A 236 20.92 -8.10 12.95
C TYR A 236 22.40 -7.65 12.94
N ARG A 237 23.34 -8.62 12.82
CA ARG A 237 24.78 -8.33 12.82
C ARG A 237 25.21 -7.43 11.66
N ILE A 238 24.69 -7.68 10.46
CA ILE A 238 24.94 -6.83 9.28
C ILE A 238 24.49 -5.41 9.55
N MET A 239 23.27 -5.23 10.05
CA MET A 239 22.69 -3.92 10.26
C MET A 239 23.34 -3.17 11.41
N ARG A 240 23.71 -3.85 12.50
CA ARG A 240 24.47 -3.22 13.59
C ARG A 240 25.81 -2.67 13.12
N LYS A 241 26.57 -3.45 12.34
CA LYS A 241 27.84 -2.99 11.73
C LYS A 241 27.61 -1.80 10.80
N TYR A 242 26.53 -1.82 10.02
CA TYR A 242 26.18 -0.71 9.12
C TYR A 242 25.87 0.56 9.91
N ILE A 243 25.00 0.47 10.94
CA ILE A 243 24.61 1.59 11.79
C ILE A 243 25.82 2.20 12.50
N GLU A 244 26.71 1.38 13.04
CA GLU A 244 27.93 1.81 13.70
C GLU A 244 28.90 2.51 12.74
N ARG A 245 29.14 1.91 11.58
CA ARG A 245 30.03 2.47 10.55
C ARG A 245 29.55 3.81 10.01
N GLU A 246 28.26 3.95 9.77
CA GLU A 246 27.65 5.17 9.24
C GLU A 246 27.29 6.20 10.35
N HIS A 247 27.63 5.90 11.62
CA HIS A 247 27.34 6.75 12.78
C HIS A 247 25.88 7.19 12.88
N ILE A 248 24.94 6.24 12.62
CA ILE A 248 23.51 6.53 12.60
C ILE A 248 22.98 6.64 14.03
N ARG A 249 22.42 7.80 14.38
CA ARG A 249 21.85 8.03 15.70
C ARG A 249 20.52 7.28 15.87
N PRO A 250 20.09 6.95 17.11
CA PRO A 250 18.89 6.17 17.39
C PRO A 250 17.61 6.68 16.69
N LYS A 251 17.42 7.99 16.62
CA LYS A 251 16.23 8.62 16.03
C LYS A 251 16.35 8.92 14.52
N ASP A 252 17.53 8.80 13.95
CA ASP A 252 17.77 9.04 12.52
C ASP A 252 17.24 7.86 11.70
N TYR A 253 16.82 8.14 10.45
CA TYR A 253 16.54 7.08 9.49
C TYR A 253 17.84 6.34 9.12
N ILE A 254 17.76 5.01 9.05
CA ILE A 254 18.90 4.17 8.63
C ILE A 254 19.21 4.42 7.15
N PHE A 255 18.17 4.45 6.34
CA PHE A 255 18.29 4.70 4.91
C PHE A 255 17.87 6.13 4.63
N LYS A 256 18.85 6.99 4.32
CA LYS A 256 18.63 8.42 4.06
C LYS A 256 18.55 8.71 2.57
N GLY A 257 17.57 9.49 2.17
CA GLY A 257 17.48 10.08 0.84
C GLY A 257 18.48 11.24 0.67
N LYS A 258 18.57 11.76 -0.56
CA LYS A 258 19.44 12.90 -0.89
C LYS A 258 19.10 14.19 -0.12
N ASP A 259 17.84 14.30 0.31
CA ASP A 259 17.31 15.41 1.11
C ASP A 259 17.53 15.23 2.63
N GLY A 260 18.21 14.17 3.06
CA GLY A 260 18.45 13.82 4.47
C GLY A 260 17.26 13.17 5.16
N GLY A 261 16.09 13.13 4.54
CA GLY A 261 14.90 12.41 5.01
C GLY A 261 14.98 10.90 4.76
N ALA A 262 13.86 10.19 5.01
CA ALA A 262 13.78 8.77 4.72
C ALA A 262 14.00 8.47 3.23
N TYR A 263 14.63 7.35 2.92
CA TYR A 263 14.80 6.90 1.55
C TYR A 263 13.44 6.72 0.86
N ARG A 264 13.32 7.16 -0.38
CA ARG A 264 12.03 7.09 -1.09
C ARG A 264 11.81 5.72 -1.70
N GLY A 265 10.70 5.09 -1.34
CA GLY A 265 10.35 3.77 -1.88
C GLY A 265 10.17 3.76 -3.41
N THR A 266 9.80 4.90 -4.02
CA THR A 266 9.74 5.06 -5.48
C THR A 266 11.13 5.07 -6.09
N THR A 267 12.08 5.81 -5.51
CA THR A 267 13.48 5.86 -5.93
C THR A 267 14.10 4.47 -5.83
N PHE A 268 13.89 3.78 -4.69
CA PHE A 268 14.38 2.41 -4.51
C PHE A 268 13.91 1.49 -5.63
N ARG A 269 12.61 1.48 -5.95
CA ARG A 269 12.06 0.61 -7.00
C ARG A 269 12.69 0.88 -8.37
N GLN A 270 12.87 2.16 -8.72
CA GLN A 270 13.48 2.56 -10.00
C GLN A 270 14.94 2.14 -10.06
N GLU A 271 15.73 2.45 -9.04
CA GLU A 271 17.14 2.09 -8.97
C GLU A 271 17.33 0.57 -8.95
N PHE A 272 16.54 -0.16 -8.15
CA PHE A 272 16.66 -1.61 -8.07
C PHE A 272 16.29 -2.28 -9.40
N GLN A 273 15.27 -1.79 -10.12
CA GLN A 273 14.95 -2.24 -11.47
C GLN A 273 16.14 -2.03 -12.42
N GLN A 274 16.72 -0.84 -12.43
CA GLN A 274 17.88 -0.55 -13.27
C GLN A 274 19.06 -1.49 -12.98
N TYR A 275 19.27 -1.88 -11.73
CA TYR A 275 20.31 -2.85 -11.38
C TYR A 275 19.94 -4.26 -11.81
N CYS A 276 18.69 -4.66 -11.72
CA CYS A 276 18.21 -5.93 -12.27
C CYS A 276 18.47 -6.01 -13.77
N ASP A 277 18.10 -4.96 -14.51
CA ASP A 277 18.29 -4.87 -15.96
C ASP A 277 19.79 -4.92 -16.32
N LYS A 278 20.61 -4.11 -15.65
CA LYS A 278 22.08 -4.06 -15.86
C LYS A 278 22.77 -5.40 -15.60
N ASN A 279 22.27 -6.18 -14.65
CA ASN A 279 22.84 -7.47 -14.29
C ASN A 279 22.15 -8.65 -14.99
N GLY A 280 21.24 -8.38 -15.93
CA GLY A 280 20.57 -9.39 -16.74
C GLY A 280 19.76 -10.39 -15.91
N ILE A 281 19.08 -9.93 -14.85
CA ILE A 281 18.22 -10.80 -14.02
C ILE A 281 17.08 -11.34 -14.89
N ALA A 282 16.89 -12.67 -14.87
CA ALA A 282 15.94 -13.40 -15.73
C ALA A 282 16.09 -12.97 -17.21
N ASP A 283 17.31 -12.95 -17.70
CA ASP A 283 17.64 -12.54 -19.09
C ASP A 283 17.14 -11.14 -19.46
N GLY A 284 17.03 -10.25 -18.46
CA GLY A 284 16.57 -8.87 -18.64
C GLY A 284 15.05 -8.71 -18.73
N SER A 285 14.27 -9.75 -18.50
CA SER A 285 12.80 -9.72 -18.55
C SER A 285 12.13 -9.46 -17.19
N TYR A 286 12.90 -9.47 -16.10
CA TYR A 286 12.35 -9.35 -14.75
C TYR A 286 11.82 -7.95 -14.43
N ILE A 287 10.55 -7.89 -14.01
CA ILE A 287 9.93 -6.65 -13.52
C ILE A 287 9.88 -6.69 -12.00
N PHE A 288 10.73 -5.89 -11.36
CA PHE A 288 10.83 -5.83 -9.91
C PHE A 288 9.64 -5.14 -9.26
N LYS A 289 8.97 -5.84 -8.36
CA LYS A 289 7.89 -5.32 -7.53
C LYS A 289 8.14 -5.65 -6.07
N THR A 290 8.26 -4.63 -5.24
CA THR A 290 8.56 -4.80 -3.80
C THR A 290 7.53 -5.64 -3.06
N HIS A 291 6.28 -5.64 -3.51
CA HIS A 291 5.17 -6.33 -2.86
C HIS A 291 5.18 -7.83 -3.13
N ASP A 292 5.79 -8.25 -4.24
CA ASP A 292 5.87 -9.65 -4.64
C ASP A 292 6.72 -10.46 -3.65
N TYR A 293 7.75 -9.86 -3.04
CA TYR A 293 8.56 -10.50 -1.98
C TYR A 293 7.76 -10.77 -0.70
N ARG A 294 6.80 -9.91 -0.40
CA ARG A 294 5.89 -10.13 0.72
C ARG A 294 4.91 -11.28 0.43
N HIS A 295 4.42 -11.39 -0.83
CA HIS A 295 3.63 -12.52 -1.27
C HIS A 295 4.45 -13.82 -1.20
N THR A 296 5.67 -13.81 -1.75
CA THR A 296 6.58 -14.96 -1.74
C THR A 296 6.81 -15.46 -0.32
N LEU A 297 7.15 -14.57 0.63
CA LEU A 297 7.37 -14.96 2.01
C LEU A 297 6.10 -15.52 2.68
N ALA A 298 4.94 -14.89 2.43
CA ALA A 298 3.67 -15.38 2.95
C ALA A 298 3.34 -16.78 2.44
N THR A 299 3.55 -17.03 1.14
CA THR A 299 3.33 -18.35 0.52
C THR A 299 4.32 -19.37 1.06
N GLN A 300 5.61 -19.02 1.18
CA GLN A 300 6.62 -19.91 1.78
C GLN A 300 6.26 -20.31 3.22
N PHE A 301 5.88 -19.35 4.07
CA PHE A 301 5.45 -19.67 5.43
C PHE A 301 4.23 -20.60 5.43
N TYR A 302 3.29 -20.37 4.53
CA TYR A 302 2.12 -21.21 4.43
C TYR A 302 2.46 -22.62 3.94
N ASP A 303 3.38 -22.77 2.99
CA ASP A 303 3.86 -24.06 2.49
C ASP A 303 4.66 -24.84 3.55
N GLU A 304 5.29 -24.14 4.51
CA GLU A 304 5.95 -24.70 5.69
C GLU A 304 4.98 -24.91 6.88
N ASP A 305 3.68 -25.00 6.62
CA ASP A 305 2.62 -25.28 7.59
C ASP A 305 2.44 -24.21 8.69
N VAL A 306 2.96 -23.00 8.51
CA VAL A 306 2.67 -21.88 9.42
C VAL A 306 1.19 -21.47 9.26
N SER A 307 0.48 -21.29 10.38
CA SER A 307 -0.93 -20.93 10.33
C SER A 307 -1.16 -19.56 9.69
N ILE A 308 -2.28 -19.39 8.97
CA ILE A 308 -2.66 -18.09 8.37
C ILE A 308 -2.73 -16.99 9.43
N GLN A 309 -3.15 -17.32 10.66
CA GLN A 309 -3.19 -16.37 11.76
C GLN A 309 -1.79 -15.89 12.14
N THR A 310 -0.81 -16.80 12.25
CA THR A 310 0.58 -16.47 12.53
C THR A 310 1.18 -15.62 11.40
N ILE A 311 0.90 -15.98 10.14
CA ILE A 311 1.34 -15.20 8.96
C ILE A 311 0.73 -13.80 8.99
N ARG A 312 -0.58 -13.69 9.29
CA ARG A 312 -1.27 -12.41 9.47
C ARG A 312 -0.57 -11.55 10.50
N ASP A 313 -0.31 -12.13 11.66
CA ASP A 313 0.30 -11.42 12.79
C ASP A 313 1.75 -11.05 12.47
N TYR A 314 2.52 -11.94 11.82
CA TYR A 314 3.89 -11.65 11.38
C TYR A 314 3.95 -10.54 10.33
N LEU A 315 3.06 -10.53 9.35
CA LEU A 315 3.02 -9.51 8.31
C LEU A 315 2.30 -8.21 8.76
N GLY A 316 1.52 -8.26 9.85
CA GLY A 316 0.71 -7.13 10.32
C GLY A 316 -0.42 -6.80 9.34
N HIS A 317 -1.20 -7.81 8.97
CA HIS A 317 -2.44 -7.62 8.22
C HIS A 317 -3.60 -7.37 9.18
N PHE A 318 -4.55 -6.53 8.74
CA PHE A 318 -5.72 -6.19 9.56
C PHE A 318 -6.67 -7.37 9.73
N SER A 319 -6.81 -8.21 8.69
CA SER A 319 -7.68 -9.37 8.70
C SER A 319 -7.04 -10.59 8.04
N GLU A 320 -7.58 -11.76 8.28
CA GLU A 320 -7.16 -13.00 7.61
C GLU A 320 -7.44 -12.96 6.10
N GLU A 321 -8.53 -12.32 5.67
CA GLU A 321 -8.86 -12.15 4.26
C GLU A 321 -7.75 -11.40 3.52
N MET A 322 -7.13 -10.40 4.17
CA MET A 322 -5.95 -9.74 3.61
C MET A 322 -4.77 -10.72 3.48
N THR A 323 -4.59 -11.63 4.44
CA THR A 323 -3.51 -12.61 4.37
C THR A 323 -3.79 -13.65 3.30
N LYS A 324 -5.03 -14.11 3.18
CA LYS A 324 -5.46 -15.05 2.14
C LYS A 324 -5.19 -14.54 0.71
N GLN A 325 -5.24 -13.22 0.51
CA GLN A 325 -4.89 -12.62 -0.79
C GLN A 325 -3.38 -12.69 -1.11
N TYR A 326 -2.53 -12.94 -0.12
CA TYR A 326 -1.08 -13.06 -0.27
C TYR A 326 -0.62 -14.51 -0.40
N VAL A 327 -1.48 -15.49 -0.17
CA VAL A 327 -1.13 -16.89 -0.21
C VAL A 327 -1.74 -17.51 -1.46
N ASP A 328 -0.89 -17.84 -2.43
CA ASP A 328 -1.25 -18.55 -3.66
C ASP A 328 -1.32 -20.06 -3.39
N PHE A 329 -2.49 -20.53 -2.89
CA PHE A 329 -2.31 -21.63 -2.01
C PHE A 329 -3.22 -22.84 -2.21
N MET A 330 -4.38 -22.66 -2.72
CA MET A 330 -5.35 -23.73 -2.58
C MET A 330 -5.07 -24.94 -3.47
N PRO A 331 -4.76 -24.82 -4.77
CA PRO A 331 -4.64 -26.01 -5.62
C PRO A 331 -3.47 -26.89 -5.22
N LYS A 332 -2.26 -26.35 -5.06
CA LYS A 332 -1.04 -27.12 -4.77
C LYS A 332 -1.07 -27.83 -3.41
N ARG A 333 -1.62 -27.15 -2.38
CA ARG A 333 -1.68 -27.74 -1.04
C ARG A 333 -2.78 -28.79 -0.92
N ILE A 334 -3.94 -28.56 -1.57
CA ILE A 334 -5.00 -29.58 -1.66
C ILE A 334 -4.48 -30.80 -2.44
N GLU A 335 -3.79 -30.58 -3.55
CA GLU A 335 -3.17 -31.66 -4.33
C GLU A 335 -2.17 -32.43 -3.48
N LYS A 336 -1.22 -31.76 -2.82
CA LYS A 336 -0.23 -32.40 -1.92
C LYS A 336 -0.90 -33.14 -0.76
N ALA A 337 -1.91 -32.55 -0.13
CA ALA A 337 -2.66 -33.18 0.96
C ALA A 337 -3.48 -34.38 0.45
N SER A 338 -4.14 -34.24 -0.67
CA SER A 338 -4.87 -35.31 -1.35
C SER A 338 -3.94 -36.47 -1.72
N ASP A 339 -2.81 -36.17 -2.34
CA ASP A 339 -1.80 -37.16 -2.70
C ASP A 339 -1.25 -37.88 -1.46
N THR A 340 -0.95 -37.13 -0.40
CA THR A 340 -0.45 -37.70 0.85
C THR A 340 -1.49 -38.58 1.53
N TYR A 341 -2.76 -38.15 1.51
CA TYR A 341 -3.86 -38.89 2.10
C TYR A 341 -4.12 -40.21 1.34
N PHE A 342 -4.18 -40.16 0.00
CA PHE A 342 -4.48 -41.35 -0.84
C PHE A 342 -3.26 -42.26 -1.08
N LYS A 343 -2.05 -41.82 -0.75
CA LYS A 343 -0.85 -42.70 -0.75
C LYS A 343 -0.75 -43.57 0.51
N LYS A 344 -1.55 -43.30 1.56
CA LYS A 344 -1.57 -44.14 2.77
C LYS A 344 -2.24 -45.48 2.43
N PRO A 345 -1.69 -46.63 2.88
CA PRO A 345 -2.24 -47.95 2.59
C PRO A 345 -3.73 -48.12 2.94
N GLU A 346 -4.14 -47.51 4.04
CA GLU A 346 -5.54 -47.51 4.52
C GLU A 346 -6.52 -46.70 3.64
N ASN A 347 -5.99 -45.74 2.86
CA ASN A 347 -6.77 -44.84 2.03
C ASN A 347 -6.58 -45.08 0.52
N ASP A 348 -5.81 -46.11 0.16
CA ASP A 348 -5.54 -46.43 -1.26
C ASP A 348 -6.82 -46.94 -1.97
N LEU A 349 -7.36 -46.08 -2.86
CA LEU A 349 -8.55 -46.39 -3.66
C LEU A 349 -8.37 -47.65 -4.52
N ALA A 350 -7.16 -47.91 -5.00
CA ALA A 350 -6.89 -49.08 -5.84
C ALA A 350 -6.95 -50.38 -5.01
N SER A 351 -6.50 -50.38 -3.79
CA SER A 351 -6.62 -51.53 -2.89
C SER A 351 -8.07 -51.77 -2.46
N THR A 352 -8.83 -50.70 -2.19
CA THR A 352 -10.25 -50.77 -1.85
C THR A 352 -11.10 -51.36 -2.98
N ILE A 353 -10.85 -50.96 -4.24
CA ILE A 353 -11.54 -51.49 -5.41
C ILE A 353 -11.17 -52.97 -5.65
N LYS A 354 -9.88 -53.34 -5.48
CA LYS A 354 -9.43 -54.72 -5.59
C LYS A 354 -10.02 -55.64 -4.54
N ALA A 355 -10.17 -55.14 -3.30
CA ALA A 355 -10.79 -55.93 -2.20
C ALA A 355 -12.27 -56.22 -2.49
N LYS A 356 -13.05 -55.30 -3.04
CA LYS A 356 -14.44 -55.53 -3.45
C LYS A 356 -14.57 -56.59 -4.54
N LYS A 357 -13.69 -56.58 -5.55
CA LYS A 357 -13.69 -57.62 -6.61
C LYS A 357 -13.35 -59.04 -6.12
N ARG A 358 -12.61 -59.18 -5.01
CA ARG A 358 -12.34 -60.46 -4.36
C ARG A 358 -13.51 -60.97 -3.53
N GLY A 359 -14.32 -60.08 -2.96
CA GLY A 359 -15.52 -60.42 -2.18
C GLY A 359 -16.73 -60.85 -3.02
N GLU A 360 -16.80 -60.46 -4.28
CA GLU A 360 -17.88 -60.85 -5.21
C GLU A 360 -17.66 -62.24 -5.90
N ARG A 361 -16.56 -62.94 -5.59
CA ARG A 361 -16.23 -64.28 -6.11
C ARG A 361 -16.31 -65.40 -5.04
N LYS A 362 -17.18 -65.26 -4.06
CA LYS A 362 -17.52 -66.34 -3.12
C LYS A 362 -19.01 -66.62 -3.15
#